data_07f8e7257f98d0904a5d70c1e1665e67
#
_entry.id   07f8e7257f98d0904a5d70c1e1665e67
#
_cell.length_a   1.000
_cell.length_b   1.000
_cell.length_c   1.000
_cell.angle_alpha   90.00
_cell.angle_beta   90.00
_cell.angle_gamma   90.00
#
_symmetry.space_group_name_H-M   'P 1'
#
loop_
_entity.id
_entity.type
_entity.pdbx_description
1 polymer ?
#
loop_
_entity_poly.entity_id
_entity_poly.type
_entity_poly.pdbx_seq_one_letter_code
_entity_poly.pdbx_strand_id
1 'polypeptide(L)'
;TARSRGLGDVYKRQAPINWAIINGLRKTGLTSFYINEGIDTGDIIMKKELEISDNDNFGSLYTKLKKLSSSFIIDTIGCIENGLKPVIQSKIKSELLKAPKIDKKNTRIRWDIDGQKINNLIKGLSPYPGAWSAIKSSEIRLKILDSSFIPKQGLKGINGCVLSINKNCMVKVRDGYINIFKIKVEGKKEQSGLDFLNGIQRKKIQFF
;
A
#
# COMPACT_ATOMS: atom_id res chain seq x y z
N THR A 1 -16.86 -15.25 32.01
CA THR A 1 -15.67 -14.46 31.64
C THR A 1 -16.04 -13.43 30.59
N ALA A 2 -16.25 -12.17 31.02
CA ALA A 2 -16.44 -11.04 30.11
C ALA A 2 -15.15 -10.90 29.28
N ARG A 3 -15.22 -11.24 27.99
CA ARG A 3 -14.16 -10.90 27.04
C ARG A 3 -14.17 -9.38 26.92
N SER A 4 -13.21 -8.75 27.55
CA SER A 4 -12.86 -7.34 27.31
C SER A 4 -12.56 -7.18 25.83
N ARG A 5 -13.55 -6.76 25.05
CA ARG A 5 -13.36 -6.16 23.72
C ARG A 5 -12.89 -4.73 23.95
N GLY A 6 -11.65 -4.60 24.46
CA GLY A 6 -11.07 -3.30 24.73
C GLY A 6 -10.93 -2.47 23.45
N LEU A 7 -10.96 -1.16 23.60
CA LEU A 7 -10.64 -0.15 22.59
C LEU A 7 -9.41 -0.51 21.71
N GLY A 8 -8.47 -1.30 22.23
CA GLY A 8 -7.31 -1.82 21.50
C GLY A 8 -7.65 -2.59 20.21
N ASP A 9 -8.81 -3.26 20.11
CA ASP A 9 -9.19 -4.00 18.90
C ASP A 9 -9.60 -3.07 17.73
N VAL A 10 -10.08 -1.88 18.01
CA VAL A 10 -10.45 -0.89 16.98
C VAL A 10 -9.20 -0.24 16.39
N TYR A 11 -8.19 0.05 17.23
CA TYR A 11 -6.93 0.68 16.80
C TYR A 11 -5.91 -0.31 16.23
N LYS A 12 -5.89 -1.57 16.67
CA LYS A 12 -5.04 -2.65 16.11
C LYS A 12 -5.36 -3.00 14.64
N ARG A 13 -6.41 -2.41 14.07
CA ARG A 13 -6.80 -2.64 12.67
C ARG A 13 -6.28 -1.57 11.71
N GLN A 14 -5.45 -0.66 12.16
CA GLN A 14 -4.78 0.31 11.28
C GLN A 14 -3.71 -0.38 10.44
N ALA A 15 -3.42 0.21 9.28
CA ALA A 15 -2.50 -0.35 8.29
C ALA A 15 -1.39 0.65 7.92
N PRO A 16 -0.55 1.11 8.87
CA PRO A 16 0.40 2.20 8.64
C PRO A 16 1.41 1.90 7.54
N ILE A 17 1.88 0.66 7.42
CA ILE A 17 2.85 0.27 6.37
C ILE A 17 2.22 0.39 4.98
N ASN A 18 0.97 -0.07 4.80
CA ASN A 18 0.27 0.05 3.54
C ASN A 18 0.07 1.53 3.18
N TRP A 19 -0.41 2.33 4.13
CA TRP A 19 -0.72 3.74 3.90
C TRP A 19 0.53 4.60 3.71
N ALA A 20 1.68 4.22 4.24
CA ALA A 20 2.94 4.90 3.93
C ALA A 20 3.23 4.85 2.42
N ILE A 21 3.05 3.70 1.78
CA ILE A 21 3.24 3.55 0.33
C ILE A 21 2.08 4.17 -0.46
N ILE A 22 0.82 3.94 -0.06
CA ILE A 22 -0.37 4.48 -0.74
C ILE A 22 -0.31 6.00 -0.79
N ASN A 23 0.12 6.65 0.29
CA ASN A 23 0.30 8.10 0.36
C ASN A 23 1.56 8.61 -0.34
N GLY A 24 2.40 7.73 -0.89
CA GLY A 24 3.63 8.10 -1.58
C GLY A 24 4.72 8.66 -0.67
N LEU A 25 4.74 8.26 0.60
CA LEU A 25 5.79 8.69 1.53
C LEU A 25 7.13 8.12 1.10
N ARG A 26 8.19 8.90 1.30
CA ARG A 26 9.58 8.51 1.00
C ARG A 26 10.30 7.87 2.20
N LYS A 27 9.70 8.01 3.39
CA LYS A 27 10.25 7.48 4.64
C LYS A 27 9.14 6.91 5.50
N THR A 28 9.48 5.90 6.27
CA THR A 28 8.70 5.35 7.37
C THR A 28 9.67 4.94 8.48
N GLY A 29 9.23 4.26 9.53
CA GLY A 29 10.16 3.83 10.56
C GLY A 29 9.49 3.07 11.69
N LEU A 30 10.31 2.84 12.72
CA LEU A 30 9.92 2.26 13.99
C LEU A 30 10.04 3.32 15.08
N THR A 31 9.10 3.29 16.02
CA THR A 31 9.12 4.17 17.19
C THR A 31 8.86 3.31 18.43
N SER A 32 9.73 3.39 19.42
CA SER A 32 9.48 2.85 20.76
C SER A 32 9.09 3.98 21.71
N PHE A 33 8.14 3.71 22.59
CA PHE A 33 7.62 4.68 23.53
C PHE A 33 7.16 3.97 24.81
N TYR A 34 7.09 4.69 25.93
CA TYR A 34 6.57 4.18 27.16
C TYR A 34 5.04 4.03 27.10
N ILE A 35 4.51 3.00 27.74
CA ILE A 35 3.06 2.81 27.84
C ILE A 35 2.52 3.72 28.96
N ASN A 36 1.45 4.43 28.66
CA ASN A 36 0.66 5.21 29.62
C ASN A 36 -0.83 4.87 29.49
N GLU A 37 -1.72 5.59 30.16
CA GLU A 37 -3.17 5.35 30.11
C GLU A 37 -3.80 5.64 28.74
N GLY A 38 -3.19 6.49 27.92
CA GLY A 38 -3.63 6.83 26.56
C GLY A 38 -3.14 5.80 25.55
N ILE A 39 -3.83 5.70 24.40
CA ILE A 39 -3.43 4.82 23.31
C ILE A 39 -2.30 5.49 22.51
N ASP A 40 -1.12 4.85 22.48
CA ASP A 40 0.06 5.27 21.73
C ASP A 40 0.51 6.73 22.03
N THR A 41 0.27 7.21 23.26
CA THR A 41 0.54 8.60 23.68
C THR A 41 1.74 8.75 24.61
N GLY A 42 2.40 7.65 24.97
CA GLY A 42 3.55 7.66 25.87
C GLY A 42 4.78 8.34 25.28
N ASP A 43 5.70 8.75 26.14
CA ASP A 43 6.91 9.45 25.74
C ASP A 43 7.84 8.55 24.91
N ILE A 44 8.40 9.11 23.86
CA ILE A 44 9.22 8.39 22.88
C ILE A 44 10.60 8.10 23.46
N ILE A 45 10.99 6.83 23.44
CA ILE A 45 12.31 6.36 23.81
C ILE A 45 13.26 6.53 22.63
N MET A 46 12.89 5.96 21.48
CA MET A 46 13.73 5.98 20.28
C MET A 46 12.90 5.97 18.99
N LYS A 47 13.45 6.54 17.93
CA LYS A 47 12.93 6.44 16.55
C LYS A 47 14.03 5.96 15.63
N LYS A 48 13.67 5.15 14.64
CA LYS A 48 14.59 4.73 13.57
C LYS A 48 13.86 4.82 12.24
N GLU A 49 14.34 5.69 11.35
CA GLU A 49 13.77 5.89 10.03
C GLU A 49 14.26 4.84 9.04
N LEU A 50 13.44 4.53 8.06
CA LEU A 50 13.71 3.66 6.92
C LEU A 50 13.22 4.32 5.64
N GLU A 51 14.04 4.36 4.61
CA GLU A 51 13.65 4.88 3.30
C GLU A 51 12.75 3.90 2.55
N ILE A 52 11.74 4.45 1.88
CA ILE A 52 10.84 3.72 0.97
C ILE A 52 11.33 4.00 -0.45
N SER A 53 11.86 2.98 -1.11
CA SER A 53 12.32 3.11 -2.50
C SER A 53 11.14 3.03 -3.49
N ASP A 54 11.38 3.53 -4.71
CA ASP A 54 10.36 3.47 -5.77
C ASP A 54 9.97 2.04 -6.15
N ASN A 55 10.82 1.05 -5.85
CA ASN A 55 10.55 -0.36 -6.12
C ASN A 55 9.88 -1.08 -4.95
N ASP A 56 9.69 -0.41 -3.81
CA ASP A 56 9.06 -1.05 -2.67
C ASP A 56 7.55 -1.23 -2.86
N ASN A 57 7.09 -2.38 -2.42
CA ASN A 57 5.69 -2.67 -2.19
C ASN A 57 5.47 -2.99 -0.70
N PHE A 58 4.22 -3.22 -0.28
CA PHE A 58 3.93 -3.57 1.11
C PHE A 58 4.75 -4.77 1.61
N GLY A 59 4.88 -5.83 0.80
CA GLY A 59 5.60 -7.04 1.20
C GLY A 59 7.11 -6.79 1.42
N SER A 60 7.75 -6.07 0.51
CA SER A 60 9.17 -5.73 0.64
C SER A 60 9.43 -4.79 1.81
N LEU A 61 8.59 -3.76 1.98
CA LEU A 61 8.72 -2.80 3.08
C LEU A 61 8.47 -3.46 4.44
N TYR A 62 7.46 -4.34 4.52
CA TYR A 62 7.21 -5.14 5.72
C TYR A 62 8.43 -5.99 6.09
N THR A 63 9.06 -6.64 5.12
CA THR A 63 10.27 -7.46 5.33
C THR A 63 11.46 -6.60 5.83
N LYS A 64 11.66 -5.42 5.26
CA LYS A 64 12.68 -4.47 5.70
C LYS A 64 12.44 -4.02 7.15
N LEU A 65 11.21 -3.63 7.48
CA LEU A 65 10.84 -3.22 8.85
C LEU A 65 10.98 -4.37 9.85
N LYS A 66 10.57 -5.59 9.47
CA LYS A 66 10.75 -6.79 10.29
C LYS A 66 12.23 -7.06 10.60
N LYS A 67 13.11 -6.94 9.60
CA LYS A 67 14.56 -7.10 9.80
C LYS A 67 15.12 -6.01 10.73
N LEU A 68 14.66 -4.76 10.53
CA LEU A 68 15.09 -3.63 11.34
C LEU A 68 14.63 -3.77 12.81
N SER A 69 13.45 -4.36 13.06
CA SER A 69 12.86 -4.43 14.41
C SER A 69 13.72 -5.22 15.41
N SER A 70 14.48 -6.22 14.96
CA SER A 70 15.31 -7.04 15.85
C SER A 70 16.43 -6.22 16.50
N SER A 71 17.19 -5.46 15.72
CA SER A 71 18.24 -4.56 16.26
C SER A 71 17.61 -3.38 17.01
N PHE A 72 16.47 -2.87 16.52
CA PHE A 72 15.78 -1.74 17.13
C PHE A 72 15.31 -2.02 18.56
N ILE A 73 14.86 -3.24 18.87
CA ILE A 73 14.48 -3.63 20.23
C ILE A 73 15.69 -3.63 21.17
N ILE A 74 16.82 -4.19 20.73
CA ILE A 74 18.07 -4.21 21.51
C ILE A 74 18.55 -2.78 21.77
N ASP A 75 18.57 -1.94 20.74
CA ASP A 75 18.95 -0.53 20.86
C ASP A 75 18.02 0.22 21.84
N THR A 76 16.71 -0.08 21.82
CA THR A 76 15.72 0.52 22.74
C THR A 76 16.00 0.13 24.20
N ILE A 77 16.33 -1.14 24.48
CA ILE A 77 16.68 -1.61 25.83
C ILE A 77 17.93 -0.89 26.31
N GLY A 78 18.95 -0.80 25.46
CA GLY A 78 20.18 -0.06 25.78
C GLY A 78 19.94 1.42 26.09
N CYS A 79 19.01 2.07 25.37
CA CYS A 79 18.59 3.44 25.70
C CYS A 79 18.00 3.56 27.11
N ILE A 80 17.17 2.60 27.52
CA ILE A 80 16.54 2.59 28.85
C ILE A 80 17.61 2.35 29.93
N GLU A 81 18.47 1.35 29.75
CA GLU A 81 19.53 1.00 30.71
C GLU A 81 20.52 2.15 30.93
N ASN A 82 20.83 2.91 29.88
CA ASN A 82 21.71 4.08 29.94
C ASN A 82 20.99 5.34 30.45
N GLY A 83 19.74 5.26 30.87
CA GLY A 83 18.99 6.38 31.45
C GLY A 83 18.69 7.49 30.45
N LEU A 84 18.52 7.16 29.16
CA LEU A 84 18.20 8.14 28.11
C LEU A 84 16.86 8.80 28.42
N LYS A 85 16.80 10.14 28.44
CA LYS A 85 15.56 10.88 28.72
C LYS A 85 14.62 10.78 27.52
N PRO A 86 13.36 10.29 27.73
CA PRO A 86 12.40 10.17 26.65
C PRO A 86 11.92 11.56 26.16
N VAL A 87 11.44 11.58 24.93
CA VAL A 87 10.90 12.78 24.29
C VAL A 87 9.38 12.80 24.38
N ILE A 88 8.83 13.88 24.94
CA ILE A 88 7.38 14.04 25.12
C ILE A 88 6.68 14.13 23.76
N GLN A 89 5.75 13.22 23.46
CA GLN A 89 5.03 13.18 22.17
C GLN A 89 4.20 14.43 21.91
N SER A 90 3.55 15.01 22.93
CA SER A 90 2.70 16.19 22.80
C SER A 90 3.42 17.44 22.26
N LYS A 91 4.77 17.45 22.30
CA LYS A 91 5.60 18.52 21.72
C LYS A 91 5.86 18.34 20.23
N ILE A 92 5.50 17.19 19.65
CA ILE A 92 5.70 16.91 18.22
C ILE A 92 4.46 17.39 17.46
N LYS A 93 4.55 18.60 16.91
CA LYS A 93 3.53 19.16 16.01
C LYS A 93 3.81 18.62 14.59
N SER A 94 3.15 17.56 14.18
CA SER A 94 3.14 17.11 12.79
C SER A 94 1.71 16.81 12.35
N GLU A 95 1.37 17.09 11.10
CA GLU A 95 0.13 16.61 10.50
C GLU A 95 0.17 15.08 10.44
N LEU A 96 -0.69 14.44 11.22
CA LEU A 96 -0.78 12.99 11.27
C LEU A 96 -1.64 12.49 10.10
N LEU A 97 -1.01 11.74 9.21
CA LEU A 97 -1.73 11.05 8.14
C LEU A 97 -2.53 9.88 8.72
N LYS A 98 -3.80 9.79 8.33
CA LYS A 98 -4.66 8.69 8.74
C LYS A 98 -4.23 7.37 8.05
N ALA A 99 -4.24 6.28 8.79
CA ALA A 99 -3.96 4.93 8.29
C ALA A 99 -5.15 3.98 8.56
N PRO A 100 -6.31 4.21 7.93
CA PRO A 100 -7.52 3.45 8.23
C PRO A 100 -7.33 1.95 7.90
N LYS A 101 -8.22 1.13 8.45
CA LYS A 101 -8.28 -0.30 8.14
C LYS A 101 -8.41 -0.51 6.64
N ILE A 102 -7.65 -1.47 6.11
CA ILE A 102 -7.79 -1.92 4.72
C ILE A 102 -9.07 -2.75 4.58
N ASP A 103 -9.96 -2.35 3.68
CA ASP A 103 -11.24 -2.99 3.40
C ASP A 103 -11.53 -3.06 1.88
N LYS A 104 -12.66 -3.66 1.52
CA LYS A 104 -13.05 -3.79 0.10
C LYS A 104 -13.24 -2.45 -0.60
N LYS A 105 -13.62 -1.38 0.12
CA LYS A 105 -13.88 -0.07 -0.48
C LYS A 105 -12.58 0.64 -0.82
N ASN A 106 -11.62 0.66 0.10
CA ASN A 106 -10.36 1.37 -0.08
C ASN A 106 -9.28 0.56 -0.84
N THR A 107 -9.57 -0.72 -1.17
CA THR A 107 -8.72 -1.56 -2.03
C THR A 107 -9.18 -1.61 -3.48
N ARG A 108 -10.31 -1.00 -3.81
CA ARG A 108 -10.80 -0.90 -5.20
C ARG A 108 -10.03 0.16 -5.96
N ILE A 109 -9.57 -0.17 -7.16
CA ILE A 109 -8.91 0.76 -8.06
C ILE A 109 -9.95 1.68 -8.71
N ARG A 110 -9.71 2.98 -8.62
CA ARG A 110 -10.45 4.01 -9.33
C ARG A 110 -9.60 4.48 -10.51
N TRP A 111 -10.03 4.14 -11.72
CA TRP A 111 -9.27 4.45 -12.94
C TRP A 111 -9.37 5.91 -13.40
N ASP A 112 -10.24 6.68 -12.77
CA ASP A 112 -10.52 8.09 -13.05
C ASP A 112 -9.62 9.08 -12.29
N ILE A 113 -8.68 8.60 -11.48
CA ILE A 113 -7.75 9.42 -10.71
C ILE A 113 -6.34 9.40 -11.31
N ASP A 114 -5.40 10.12 -10.68
CA ASP A 114 -3.98 10.19 -11.07
C ASP A 114 -3.34 8.81 -11.10
N GLY A 115 -2.59 8.52 -12.18
CA GLY A 115 -1.94 7.23 -12.35
C GLY A 115 -0.91 6.92 -11.25
N GLN A 116 -0.20 7.94 -10.75
CA GLN A 116 0.73 7.72 -9.63
C GLN A 116 -0.01 7.26 -8.36
N LYS A 117 -1.19 7.82 -8.08
CA LYS A 117 -2.02 7.37 -6.92
C LYS A 117 -2.50 5.93 -7.11
N ILE A 118 -2.87 5.55 -8.33
CA ILE A 118 -3.25 4.16 -8.66
C ILE A 118 -2.06 3.22 -8.47
N ASN A 119 -0.89 3.59 -8.99
CA ASN A 119 0.32 2.78 -8.85
C ASN A 119 0.74 2.61 -7.38
N ASN A 120 0.66 3.67 -6.59
CA ASN A 120 0.93 3.62 -5.15
C ASN A 120 -0.08 2.71 -4.41
N LEU A 121 -1.36 2.75 -4.79
CA LEU A 121 -2.39 1.86 -4.24
C LEU A 121 -2.04 0.40 -4.53
N ILE A 122 -1.68 0.07 -5.78
CA ILE A 122 -1.30 -1.29 -6.18
C ILE A 122 -0.08 -1.74 -5.36
N LYS A 123 0.98 -0.95 -5.30
CA LYS A 123 2.19 -1.26 -4.51
C LYS A 123 1.90 -1.39 -3.02
N GLY A 124 1.13 -0.46 -2.45
CA GLY A 124 0.80 -0.46 -1.03
C GLY A 124 -0.09 -1.64 -0.59
N LEU A 125 -0.74 -2.32 -1.53
CA LEU A 125 -1.57 -3.49 -1.26
C LEU A 125 -0.95 -4.81 -1.74
N SER A 126 0.22 -4.79 -2.37
CA SER A 126 0.88 -5.98 -2.92
C SER A 126 1.87 -6.60 -1.92
N PRO A 127 1.93 -7.92 -1.79
CA PRO A 127 1.16 -8.94 -2.51
C PRO A 127 -0.26 -9.18 -1.93
N TYR A 128 -0.53 -8.71 -0.73
CA TYR A 128 -1.80 -8.94 -0.04
C TYR A 128 -2.29 -7.65 0.66
N PRO A 129 -3.61 -7.35 0.59
CA PRO A 129 -4.70 -8.12 -0.01
C PRO A 129 -4.80 -8.02 -1.54
N GLY A 130 -4.02 -7.16 -2.19
CA GLY A 130 -4.06 -6.83 -3.60
C GLY A 130 -5.11 -5.77 -3.95
N ALA A 131 -4.73 -4.78 -4.75
CA ALA A 131 -5.66 -3.81 -5.32
C ALA A 131 -6.55 -4.49 -6.35
N TRP A 132 -7.86 -4.28 -6.27
CA TRP A 132 -8.81 -5.00 -7.13
C TRP A 132 -9.59 -4.06 -8.06
N SER A 133 -9.99 -4.64 -9.17
CA SER A 133 -10.92 -4.06 -10.14
C SER A 133 -11.81 -5.15 -10.70
N ALA A 134 -12.74 -4.82 -11.58
CA ALA A 134 -13.54 -5.80 -12.29
C ALA A 134 -13.63 -5.46 -13.79
N ILE A 135 -13.90 -6.48 -14.61
CA ILE A 135 -14.10 -6.34 -16.05
C ILE A 135 -15.55 -5.91 -16.27
N LYS A 136 -15.76 -4.77 -16.91
CA LYS A 136 -17.11 -4.15 -17.07
C LYS A 136 -18.12 -5.06 -17.76
N SER A 137 -17.68 -5.89 -18.71
CA SER A 137 -18.57 -6.76 -19.49
C SER A 137 -18.98 -8.05 -18.81
N SER A 138 -18.24 -8.51 -17.81
CA SER A 138 -18.45 -9.83 -17.18
C SER A 138 -18.46 -9.77 -15.66
N GLU A 139 -18.22 -8.61 -15.06
CA GLU A 139 -18.09 -8.40 -13.61
C GLU A 139 -17.04 -9.28 -12.91
N ILE A 140 -16.26 -10.03 -13.70
CA ILE A 140 -15.18 -10.87 -13.17
C ILE A 140 -14.18 -9.99 -12.47
N ARG A 141 -13.91 -10.29 -11.19
CA ARG A 141 -12.94 -9.57 -10.38
C ARG A 141 -11.53 -10.01 -10.69
N LEU A 142 -10.63 -9.07 -10.55
CA LEU A 142 -9.19 -9.31 -10.69
C LEU A 142 -8.41 -8.44 -9.70
N LYS A 143 -7.23 -8.90 -9.34
CA LYS A 143 -6.29 -8.16 -8.52
C LYS A 143 -5.08 -7.81 -9.37
N ILE A 144 -4.60 -6.58 -9.24
CA ILE A 144 -3.33 -6.15 -9.84
C ILE A 144 -2.30 -6.20 -8.72
N LEU A 145 -1.22 -6.94 -8.96
CA LEU A 145 -0.20 -7.22 -7.94
C LEU A 145 1.12 -6.52 -8.25
N ASP A 146 1.34 -6.15 -9.51
CA ASP A 146 2.54 -5.41 -9.90
C ASP A 146 2.27 -4.53 -11.10
N SER A 147 2.76 -3.28 -11.05
CA SER A 147 2.53 -2.29 -12.08
C SER A 147 3.55 -1.15 -12.04
N SER A 148 3.60 -0.39 -13.14
CA SER A 148 4.26 0.91 -13.19
C SER A 148 3.34 1.96 -13.81
N PHE A 149 3.52 3.21 -13.40
CA PHE A 149 2.85 4.34 -14.02
C PHE A 149 3.72 4.96 -15.10
N ILE A 150 3.14 5.22 -16.27
CA ILE A 150 3.79 5.88 -17.41
C ILE A 150 3.00 7.16 -17.68
N PRO A 151 3.54 8.34 -17.31
CA PRO A 151 2.87 9.61 -17.56
C PRO A 151 2.79 9.90 -19.06
N LYS A 152 1.64 10.39 -19.52
CA LYS A 152 1.42 10.84 -20.89
C LYS A 152 0.26 11.82 -20.95
N GLN A 153 0.52 13.02 -21.45
CA GLN A 153 -0.50 14.05 -21.64
C GLN A 153 -1.27 13.89 -22.94
N GLY A 154 -2.44 14.54 -23.02
CA GLY A 154 -3.24 14.62 -24.25
C GLY A 154 -3.92 13.33 -24.69
N LEU A 155 -4.03 12.32 -23.80
CA LEU A 155 -4.64 11.04 -24.12
C LEU A 155 -6.16 11.15 -24.27
N LYS A 156 -6.68 10.85 -25.45
CA LYS A 156 -8.12 10.68 -25.71
C LYS A 156 -8.56 9.25 -25.33
N GLY A 157 -9.82 9.08 -24.98
CA GLY A 157 -10.45 7.78 -24.71
C GLY A 157 -10.84 7.57 -23.23
N ILE A 158 -11.43 6.44 -22.94
CA ILE A 158 -12.09 6.12 -21.66
C ILE A 158 -11.06 5.58 -20.66
N ASN A 159 -11.07 6.08 -19.44
CA ASN A 159 -10.26 5.54 -18.34
C ASN A 159 -10.68 4.11 -18.00
N GLY A 160 -9.71 3.28 -17.60
CA GLY A 160 -9.91 1.86 -17.37
C GLY A 160 -9.87 1.01 -18.65
N CYS A 161 -9.77 1.61 -19.84
CA CYS A 161 -9.63 0.86 -21.08
C CYS A 161 -8.29 0.13 -21.13
N VAL A 162 -8.34 -1.19 -21.38
CA VAL A 162 -7.16 -2.05 -21.50
C VAL A 162 -6.67 -2.03 -22.94
N LEU A 163 -5.39 -1.76 -23.11
CA LEU A 163 -4.74 -1.63 -24.43
C LEU A 163 -3.50 -2.53 -24.48
N SER A 164 -3.25 -3.09 -25.65
CA SER A 164 -1.97 -3.75 -25.94
C SER A 164 -1.05 -2.75 -26.66
N ILE A 165 -0.02 -2.29 -25.96
CA ILE A 165 0.98 -1.36 -26.53
C ILE A 165 2.35 -2.00 -26.38
N ASN A 166 3.05 -2.26 -27.49
CA ASN A 166 4.37 -2.90 -27.50
C ASN A 166 4.42 -4.20 -26.67
N LYS A 167 3.40 -5.04 -26.80
CA LYS A 167 3.24 -6.30 -26.04
C LYS A 167 3.07 -6.10 -24.52
N ASN A 168 2.82 -4.88 -24.04
CA ASN A 168 2.53 -4.59 -22.64
C ASN A 168 1.02 -4.43 -22.41
N CYS A 169 0.57 -4.83 -21.22
CA CYS A 169 -0.80 -4.65 -20.76
C CYS A 169 -0.95 -3.25 -20.16
N MET A 170 -1.42 -2.31 -20.94
CA MET A 170 -1.59 -0.92 -20.56
C MET A 170 -3.05 -0.64 -20.21
N VAL A 171 -3.30 0.04 -19.12
CA VAL A 171 -4.63 0.55 -18.77
C VAL A 171 -4.60 2.06 -18.78
N LYS A 172 -5.48 2.66 -19.56
CA LYS A 172 -5.58 4.12 -19.64
C LYS A 172 -6.09 4.71 -18.34
N VAL A 173 -5.40 5.74 -17.86
CA VAL A 173 -5.78 6.56 -16.71
C VAL A 173 -5.84 8.04 -17.09
N ARG A 174 -6.17 8.92 -16.18
CA ARG A 174 -6.38 10.34 -16.42
C ARG A 174 -5.17 11.01 -17.09
N ASP A 175 -3.97 10.73 -16.62
CA ASP A 175 -2.71 11.40 -16.92
C ASP A 175 -1.63 10.47 -17.50
N GLY A 176 -2.03 9.28 -18.01
CA GLY A 176 -1.10 8.32 -18.57
C GLY A 176 -1.64 6.91 -18.71
N TYR A 177 -0.75 5.96 -18.48
CA TYR A 177 -1.05 4.54 -18.49
C TYR A 177 -0.52 3.85 -17.25
N ILE A 178 -1.26 2.87 -16.75
CA ILE A 178 -0.75 1.86 -15.81
C ILE A 178 -0.32 0.65 -16.65
N ASN A 179 0.97 0.34 -16.64
CA ASN A 179 1.49 -0.90 -17.20
C ASN A 179 1.36 -2.01 -16.15
N ILE A 180 0.64 -3.07 -16.47
CA ILE A 180 0.40 -4.20 -15.58
C ILE A 180 1.43 -5.29 -15.86
N PHE A 181 2.26 -5.62 -14.87
CA PHE A 181 3.22 -6.72 -14.95
C PHE A 181 2.63 -8.02 -14.43
N LYS A 182 1.87 -7.95 -13.33
CA LYS A 182 1.29 -9.13 -12.68
C LYS A 182 -0.17 -8.92 -12.30
N ILE A 183 -1.00 -9.88 -12.67
CA ILE A 183 -2.44 -9.85 -12.45
C ILE A 183 -2.94 -11.22 -11.98
N LYS A 184 -3.97 -11.23 -11.15
CA LYS A 184 -4.67 -12.43 -10.72
C LYS A 184 -6.15 -12.28 -10.95
N VAL A 185 -6.69 -13.00 -11.90
CA VAL A 185 -8.13 -13.09 -12.16
C VAL A 185 -8.77 -14.03 -11.13
N GLU A 186 -9.97 -13.72 -10.68
CA GLU A 186 -10.72 -14.55 -9.75
C GLU A 186 -10.85 -16.00 -10.27
N GLY A 187 -10.56 -16.98 -9.41
CA GLY A 187 -10.54 -18.41 -9.77
C GLY A 187 -9.32 -18.87 -10.57
N LYS A 188 -8.38 -17.98 -10.93
CA LYS A 188 -7.17 -18.34 -11.69
C LYS A 188 -5.89 -18.13 -10.89
N LYS A 189 -4.79 -18.73 -11.35
CA LYS A 189 -3.44 -18.47 -10.85
C LYS A 189 -2.98 -17.07 -11.27
N GLU A 190 -1.96 -16.56 -10.59
CA GLU A 190 -1.26 -15.34 -11.01
C GLU A 190 -0.65 -15.55 -12.41
N GLN A 191 -0.72 -14.48 -13.22
CA GLN A 191 -0.20 -14.49 -14.59
C GLN A 191 0.41 -13.12 -14.93
N SER A 192 1.21 -13.08 -16.00
CA SER A 192 1.71 -11.81 -16.51
C SER A 192 0.60 -10.99 -17.17
N GLY A 193 0.82 -9.67 -17.27
CA GLY A 193 -0.10 -8.81 -18.02
C GLY A 193 -0.21 -9.22 -19.49
N LEU A 194 0.86 -9.75 -20.08
CA LEU A 194 0.86 -10.24 -21.46
C LEU A 194 0.01 -11.51 -21.61
N ASP A 195 0.15 -12.48 -20.70
CA ASP A 195 -0.66 -13.70 -20.72
C ASP A 195 -2.14 -13.38 -20.54
N PHE A 196 -2.44 -12.41 -19.67
CA PHE A 196 -3.80 -11.90 -19.51
C PHE A 196 -4.35 -11.35 -20.83
N LEU A 197 -3.57 -10.49 -21.55
CA LEU A 197 -3.97 -9.96 -22.86
C LEU A 197 -4.22 -11.07 -23.90
N ASN A 198 -3.37 -12.07 -23.94
CA ASN A 198 -3.51 -13.21 -24.85
C ASN A 198 -4.79 -14.01 -24.52
N GLY A 199 -5.05 -14.22 -23.24
CA GLY A 199 -6.21 -14.99 -22.77
C GLY A 199 -7.56 -14.31 -23.05
N ILE A 200 -7.60 -12.99 -23.18
CA ILE A 200 -8.82 -12.24 -23.53
C ILE A 200 -9.03 -12.08 -25.04
N GLN A 201 -8.21 -12.75 -25.86
CA GLN A 201 -8.34 -12.76 -27.32
C GLN A 201 -8.46 -11.35 -27.95
N ARG A 202 -7.74 -10.35 -27.42
CA ARG A 202 -7.75 -8.94 -27.87
C ARG A 202 -9.13 -8.27 -27.90
N LYS A 203 -10.12 -8.79 -27.19
CA LYS A 203 -11.41 -8.10 -27.02
C LYS A 203 -11.16 -6.75 -26.36
N LYS A 204 -11.90 -5.72 -26.77
CA LYS A 204 -11.90 -4.43 -26.06
C LYS A 204 -12.44 -4.64 -24.65
N ILE A 205 -11.57 -4.51 -23.64
CA ILE A 205 -11.93 -4.67 -22.23
C ILE A 205 -11.77 -3.33 -21.53
N GLN A 206 -12.69 -3.06 -20.65
CA GLN A 206 -12.64 -1.92 -19.73
C GLN A 206 -12.75 -2.44 -18.29
N PHE A 207 -11.86 -1.97 -17.44
CA PHE A 207 -11.93 -2.13 -15.99
C PHE A 207 -12.77 -1.01 -15.37
N PHE A 208 -13.42 -1.28 -14.25
CA PHE A 208 -14.20 -0.30 -13.49
C PHE A 208 -14.05 -0.46 -11.97
#